data_45cfac1d733af89fe88a3ee17a1fa9ea
#
_entry.id   45cfac1d733af89fe88a3ee17a1fa9ea
#
_cell.length_a   1.000
_cell.length_b   1.000
_cell.length_c   1.000
_cell.angle_alpha   90.00
_cell.angle_beta   90.00
_cell.angle_gamma   90.00
#
_symmetry.space_group_name_H-M   'P 1'
#
loop_
_entity.id
_entity.type
_entity.pdbx_description
1 polymer ?
#
loop_
_entity_poly.entity_id
_entity_poly.type
_entity_poly.pdbx_seq_one_letter_code
_entity_poly.pdbx_strand_id
1 'polypeptide(L)'
;NLRYGAVAVNHWAQQPMVTQDVDFVVAAEAVDRTVSLLEEAGFHSERFEWSVNFKGCSAVSLQLSTEDFYRDFPSRAVAADVHGILLRVASLEDTLKGKIKAWSEPERRQSKRLKDLADIARLVESHPHLWNMLTDNLKQQVQPPEKT
;
A
#
# COMPACT_ATOMS: atom_id res chain seq x y z
N ASN A 1 2.61 3.89 -13.01
CA ASN A 1 2.09 2.94 -12.00
C ASN A 1 2.68 3.30 -10.64
N LEU A 2 1.82 3.50 -9.67
CA LEU A 2 2.19 3.81 -8.30
C LEU A 2 2.08 2.56 -7.44
N ARG A 3 3.13 2.25 -6.70
CA ARG A 3 3.13 1.18 -5.70
C ARG A 3 2.76 1.74 -4.33
N TYR A 4 1.90 1.03 -3.61
CA TYR A 4 1.54 1.31 -2.23
C TYR A 4 1.39 -0.02 -1.45
N GLY A 5 0.81 -0.01 -0.25
CA GLY A 5 0.67 -1.22 0.54
C GLY A 5 2.01 -1.73 1.10
N ALA A 6 2.18 -3.02 1.21
CA ALA A 6 3.36 -3.62 1.82
C ALA A 6 4.67 -3.30 1.07
N VAL A 7 4.63 -3.13 -0.25
CA VAL A 7 5.81 -2.73 -1.04
C VAL A 7 6.26 -1.32 -0.67
N ALA A 8 5.32 -0.37 -0.55
CA ALA A 8 5.64 0.98 -0.12
C ALA A 8 6.09 1.02 1.35
N VAL A 9 5.46 0.25 2.24
CA VAL A 9 5.91 0.11 3.63
C VAL A 9 7.34 -0.41 3.70
N ASN A 10 7.67 -1.45 2.92
CA ASN A 10 9.03 -2.02 2.89
C ASN A 10 10.07 -1.02 2.37
N HIS A 11 9.70 -0.13 1.45
CA HIS A 11 10.60 0.94 1.01
C HIS A 11 10.92 1.92 2.14
N TRP A 12 9.92 2.31 2.93
CA TRP A 12 10.06 3.33 3.97
C TRP A 12 10.52 2.77 5.32
N ALA A 13 10.22 1.52 5.64
CA ALA A 13 10.61 0.87 6.89
C ALA A 13 12.04 0.32 6.82
N GLN A 14 12.76 0.39 7.94
CA GLN A 14 14.12 -0.13 8.03
C GLN A 14 14.19 -1.66 8.04
N GLN A 15 13.11 -2.33 8.42
CA GLN A 15 13.01 -3.79 8.48
C GLN A 15 11.92 -4.28 7.52
N PRO A 16 12.27 -4.63 6.27
CA PRO A 16 11.29 -5.11 5.30
C PRO A 16 10.73 -6.49 5.67
N MET A 17 9.47 -6.72 5.31
CA MET A 17 8.81 -8.01 5.43
C MET A 17 8.50 -8.57 4.05
N VAL A 18 8.51 -9.91 3.93
CA VAL A 18 8.14 -10.59 2.69
C VAL A 18 6.65 -10.35 2.37
N THR A 19 6.36 -10.03 1.11
CA THR A 19 5.01 -9.90 0.60
C THR A 19 4.89 -10.56 -0.77
N GLN A 20 3.75 -11.20 -1.02
CA GLN A 20 3.37 -11.74 -2.33
C GLN A 20 2.31 -10.86 -3.02
N ASP A 21 1.80 -9.87 -2.33
CA ASP A 21 0.80 -8.95 -2.85
C ASP A 21 1.44 -7.63 -3.26
N VAL A 22 1.09 -7.16 -4.45
CA VAL A 22 1.50 -5.85 -4.95
C VAL A 22 0.25 -5.02 -5.18
N ASP A 23 0.11 -3.99 -4.38
CA ASP A 23 -0.97 -3.02 -4.49
C ASP A 23 -0.51 -1.82 -5.32
N PHE A 24 -1.33 -1.36 -6.24
CA PHE A 24 -1.00 -0.20 -7.06
C PHE A 24 -2.23 0.64 -7.40
N VAL A 25 -1.97 1.88 -7.78
CA VAL A 25 -2.96 2.87 -8.21
C VAL A 25 -2.49 3.47 -9.53
N VAL A 26 -3.43 3.76 -10.40
CA VAL A 26 -3.20 4.53 -11.63
C VAL A 26 -4.17 5.71 -11.68
N ALA A 27 -3.92 6.67 -12.55
CA ALA A 27 -4.89 7.72 -12.82
C ALA A 27 -6.22 7.11 -13.24
N ALA A 28 -7.34 7.72 -12.84
CA ALA A 28 -8.68 7.14 -13.07
C ALA A 28 -8.96 6.85 -14.55
N GLU A 29 -8.50 7.73 -15.43
CA GLU A 29 -8.63 7.58 -16.90
C GLU A 29 -7.77 6.47 -17.49
N ALA A 30 -6.78 5.96 -16.74
CA ALA A 30 -5.87 4.91 -17.19
C ALA A 30 -6.28 3.50 -16.70
N VAL A 31 -7.35 3.37 -15.92
CA VAL A 31 -7.76 2.08 -15.33
C VAL A 31 -8.04 1.04 -16.41
N ASP A 32 -8.91 1.34 -17.37
CA ASP A 32 -9.31 0.37 -18.40
C ASP A 32 -8.13 -0.03 -19.28
N ARG A 33 -7.28 0.92 -19.64
CA ARG A 33 -6.05 0.63 -20.41
C ARG A 33 -5.09 -0.25 -19.62
N THR A 34 -4.93 -0.01 -18.33
CA THR A 34 -4.08 -0.82 -17.46
C THR A 34 -4.58 -2.25 -17.38
N VAL A 35 -5.89 -2.44 -17.22
CA VAL A 35 -6.51 -3.77 -17.21
C VAL A 35 -6.24 -4.50 -18.52
N SER A 36 -6.47 -3.85 -19.68
CA SER A 36 -6.23 -4.44 -21.00
C SER A 36 -4.77 -4.84 -21.19
N LEU A 37 -3.82 -3.99 -20.79
CA LEU A 37 -2.39 -4.29 -20.90
C LEU A 37 -1.96 -5.48 -20.04
N LEU A 38 -2.51 -5.60 -18.83
CA LEU A 38 -2.22 -6.74 -17.96
C LEU A 38 -2.85 -8.05 -18.47
N GLU A 39 -4.06 -7.98 -19.03
CA GLU A 39 -4.69 -9.14 -19.66
C GLU A 39 -3.91 -9.60 -20.90
N GLU A 40 -3.45 -8.70 -21.75
CA GLU A 40 -2.56 -8.99 -22.88
C GLU A 40 -1.24 -9.62 -22.45
N ALA A 41 -0.73 -9.24 -21.26
CA ALA A 41 0.47 -9.80 -20.67
C ALA A 41 0.24 -11.18 -20.00
N GLY A 42 -0.97 -11.72 -20.05
CA GLY A 42 -1.31 -13.06 -19.54
C GLY A 42 -1.91 -13.11 -18.15
N PHE A 43 -2.26 -11.97 -17.56
CA PHE A 43 -2.95 -11.93 -16.27
C PHE A 43 -4.45 -12.15 -16.45
N HIS A 44 -5.05 -12.88 -15.50
CA HIS A 44 -6.50 -12.96 -15.35
C HIS A 44 -6.98 -11.86 -14.42
N SER A 45 -7.95 -11.06 -14.87
CA SER A 45 -8.55 -9.99 -14.08
C SER A 45 -9.87 -10.41 -13.47
N GLU A 46 -10.14 -9.94 -12.25
CA GLU A 46 -11.42 -10.04 -11.57
C GLU A 46 -11.77 -8.67 -10.99
N ARG A 47 -12.90 -8.12 -11.45
CA ARG A 47 -13.35 -6.78 -11.03
C ARG A 47 -14.25 -6.86 -9.81
N PHE A 48 -13.99 -6.00 -8.85
CA PHE A 48 -14.83 -5.73 -7.68
C PHE A 48 -15.28 -4.26 -7.72
N GLU A 49 -16.14 -3.87 -6.78
CA GLU A 49 -16.65 -2.49 -6.73
C GLU A 49 -15.53 -1.43 -6.67
N TRP A 50 -14.48 -1.70 -5.88
CA TRP A 50 -13.40 -0.74 -5.61
C TRP A 50 -11.99 -1.25 -5.96
N SER A 51 -11.92 -2.34 -6.67
CA SER A 51 -10.62 -2.90 -7.06
C SER A 51 -10.70 -3.82 -8.26
N VAL A 52 -9.57 -4.05 -8.89
CA VAL A 52 -9.38 -5.11 -9.87
C VAL A 52 -8.19 -5.96 -9.41
N ASN A 53 -8.42 -7.26 -9.25
CA ASN A 53 -7.38 -8.20 -8.90
C ASN A 53 -6.86 -8.91 -10.14
N PHE A 54 -5.54 -9.16 -10.17
CA PHE A 54 -4.88 -9.84 -11.27
C PHE A 54 -4.07 -11.01 -10.76
N LYS A 55 -4.21 -12.15 -11.43
CA LYS A 55 -3.39 -13.33 -11.20
C LYS A 55 -2.73 -13.78 -12.51
N GLY A 56 -1.46 -14.10 -12.42
CA GLY A 56 -0.66 -14.65 -13.53
C GLY A 56 -0.11 -16.03 -13.18
N CYS A 57 0.99 -16.40 -13.83
CA CYS A 57 1.64 -17.71 -13.63
C CYS A 57 2.43 -17.81 -12.31
N SER A 58 2.76 -16.69 -11.66
CA SER A 58 3.50 -16.67 -10.41
C SER A 58 2.58 -16.62 -9.19
N ALA A 59 3.15 -16.83 -8.00
CA ALA A 59 2.44 -16.68 -6.73
C ALA A 59 2.12 -15.21 -6.37
N VAL A 60 2.66 -14.23 -7.12
CA VAL A 60 2.44 -12.81 -6.87
C VAL A 60 1.06 -12.40 -7.37
N SER A 61 0.28 -11.77 -6.51
CA SER A 61 -1.01 -11.17 -6.83
C SER A 61 -0.86 -9.66 -7.00
N LEU A 62 -1.52 -9.11 -8.01
CA LEU A 62 -1.61 -7.66 -8.21
C LEU A 62 -3.01 -7.19 -7.85
N GLN A 63 -3.10 -6.07 -7.16
CA GLN A 63 -4.37 -5.41 -6.86
C GLN A 63 -4.32 -3.95 -7.28
N LEU A 64 -5.20 -3.57 -8.19
CA LEU A 64 -5.43 -2.19 -8.59
C LEU A 64 -6.61 -1.63 -7.79
N SER A 65 -6.36 -0.64 -6.94
CA SER A 65 -7.44 0.07 -6.26
C SER A 65 -8.04 1.17 -7.13
N THR A 66 -9.36 1.27 -7.12
CA THR A 66 -10.14 2.23 -7.90
C THR A 66 -10.93 3.20 -7.02
N GLU A 67 -10.74 3.18 -5.71
CA GLU A 67 -11.38 4.09 -4.78
C GLU A 67 -10.87 5.52 -4.92
N ASP A 68 -11.76 6.49 -4.78
CA ASP A 68 -11.42 7.92 -4.81
C ASP A 68 -10.41 8.34 -3.74
N PHE A 69 -10.34 7.62 -2.61
CA PHE A 69 -9.35 7.83 -1.57
C PHE A 69 -7.91 7.88 -2.10
N TYR A 70 -7.60 7.08 -3.13
CA TYR A 70 -6.25 6.97 -3.69
C TYR A 70 -6.01 7.90 -4.89
N ARG A 71 -6.99 8.71 -5.28
CA ARG A 71 -6.95 9.53 -6.50
C ARG A 71 -5.69 10.37 -6.62
N ASP A 72 -5.29 11.02 -5.53
CA ASP A 72 -4.18 11.97 -5.52
C ASP A 72 -2.83 11.35 -5.15
N PHE A 73 -2.80 10.06 -4.82
CA PHE A 73 -1.56 9.36 -4.48
C PHE A 73 -0.53 9.40 -5.62
N PRO A 74 -0.90 9.18 -6.91
CA PRO A 74 0.07 9.23 -8.00
C PRO A 74 0.78 10.57 -8.14
N SER A 75 0.12 11.69 -7.89
CA SER A 75 0.72 13.03 -8.01
C SER A 75 1.79 13.30 -6.94
N ARG A 76 1.72 12.63 -5.78
CA ARG A 76 2.66 12.78 -4.66
C ARG A 76 3.69 11.65 -4.59
N ALA A 77 3.65 10.70 -5.52
CA ALA A 77 4.55 9.57 -5.54
C ALA A 77 6.01 9.97 -5.71
N VAL A 78 6.89 9.23 -5.07
CA VAL A 78 8.35 9.42 -5.17
C VAL A 78 8.99 8.30 -5.98
N ALA A 79 10.07 8.61 -6.68
CA ALA A 79 10.89 7.60 -7.35
C ALA A 79 11.72 6.83 -6.31
N ALA A 80 11.75 5.52 -6.42
CA ALA A 80 12.48 4.65 -5.53
C ALA A 80 13.14 3.50 -6.29
N ASP A 81 14.33 3.12 -5.88
CA ASP A 81 14.96 1.88 -6.31
C ASP A 81 14.44 0.74 -5.43
N VAL A 82 13.74 -0.21 -6.05
CA VAL A 82 13.24 -1.41 -5.38
C VAL A 82 13.88 -2.61 -6.06
N HIS A 83 14.86 -3.19 -5.41
CA HIS A 83 15.63 -4.33 -5.93
C HIS A 83 16.22 -4.09 -7.33
N GLY A 84 16.80 -2.92 -7.56
CA GLY A 84 17.41 -2.54 -8.84
C GLY A 84 16.43 -2.07 -9.92
N ILE A 85 15.13 -2.00 -9.61
CA ILE A 85 14.10 -1.51 -10.51
C ILE A 85 13.61 -0.14 -10.03
N LEU A 86 13.68 0.87 -10.90
CA LEU A 86 13.14 2.19 -10.60
C LEU A 86 11.62 2.17 -10.69
N LEU A 87 10.97 2.36 -9.55
CA LEU A 87 9.52 2.40 -9.41
C LEU A 87 9.07 3.73 -8.82
N ARG A 88 7.80 4.05 -9.01
CA ARG A 88 7.14 5.10 -8.24
C ARG A 88 6.41 4.45 -7.06
N VAL A 89 6.69 4.92 -5.86
CA VAL A 89 6.03 4.46 -4.63
C VAL A 89 5.24 5.61 -4.00
N ALA A 90 4.20 5.28 -3.26
CA ALA A 90 3.44 6.28 -2.51
C ALA A 90 4.38 7.05 -1.58
N SER A 91 4.11 8.34 -1.36
CA SER A 91 4.83 9.13 -0.37
C SER A 91 4.74 8.46 1.01
N LEU A 92 5.64 8.81 1.91
CA LEU A 92 5.65 8.27 3.27
C LEU A 92 4.29 8.49 3.97
N GLU A 93 3.76 9.70 3.88
CA GLU A 93 2.48 10.07 4.50
C GLU A 93 1.30 9.34 3.85
N ASP A 94 1.27 9.22 2.52
CA ASP A 94 0.23 8.48 1.80
C ASP A 94 0.30 6.98 2.11
N THR A 95 1.48 6.42 2.26
CA THR A 95 1.68 5.02 2.69
C THR A 95 1.05 4.78 4.06
N LEU A 96 1.29 5.68 5.02
CA LEU A 96 0.65 5.61 6.33
C LEU A 96 -0.87 5.75 6.25
N LYS A 97 -1.37 6.74 5.51
CA LYS A 97 -2.81 6.95 5.31
C LYS A 97 -3.49 5.71 4.74
N GLY A 98 -2.89 5.07 3.75
CA GLY A 98 -3.40 3.83 3.15
C GLY A 98 -3.48 2.69 4.17
N LYS A 99 -2.48 2.56 5.04
CA LYS A 99 -2.48 1.55 6.10
C LYS A 99 -3.51 1.83 7.19
N ILE A 100 -3.67 3.08 7.59
CA ILE A 100 -4.71 3.48 8.54
C ILE A 100 -6.10 3.20 7.97
N LYS A 101 -6.33 3.53 6.71
CA LYS A 101 -7.59 3.23 6.02
C LYS A 101 -7.88 1.72 6.04
N ALA A 102 -6.92 0.89 5.63
CA ALA A 102 -7.07 -0.56 5.60
C ALA A 102 -7.36 -1.12 7.01
N TRP A 103 -6.61 -0.69 8.02
CA TRP A 103 -6.81 -1.09 9.41
C TRP A 103 -8.20 -0.71 9.93
N SER A 104 -8.74 0.42 9.49
CA SER A 104 -10.02 0.97 9.93
C SER A 104 -11.24 0.32 9.25
N GLU A 105 -11.04 -0.49 8.21
CA GLU A 105 -12.16 -1.13 7.49
C GLU A 105 -12.93 -2.09 8.40
N PRO A 106 -14.26 -1.94 8.56
CA PRO A 106 -15.06 -2.76 9.49
C PRO A 106 -14.98 -4.25 9.18
N GLU A 107 -14.99 -4.61 7.89
CA GLU A 107 -14.98 -6.00 7.41
C GLU A 107 -13.58 -6.60 7.27
N ARG A 108 -12.55 -5.89 7.73
CA ARG A 108 -11.17 -6.36 7.63
C ARG A 108 -10.93 -7.58 8.51
N ARG A 109 -10.46 -8.69 7.93
CA ARG A 109 -10.11 -9.89 8.71
C ARG A 109 -9.07 -9.55 9.77
N GLN A 110 -9.22 -10.14 10.95
CA GLN A 110 -8.35 -9.88 12.10
C GLN A 110 -6.86 -10.05 11.76
N SER A 111 -6.48 -11.12 11.07
CA SER A 111 -5.08 -11.37 10.71
C SER A 111 -4.50 -10.27 9.82
N LYS A 112 -5.29 -9.75 8.87
CA LYS A 112 -4.88 -8.63 8.02
C LYS A 112 -4.80 -7.32 8.79
N ARG A 113 -5.74 -7.09 9.71
CA ARG A 113 -5.73 -5.91 10.59
C ARG A 113 -4.50 -5.88 11.48
N LEU A 114 -4.11 -7.02 12.03
CA LEU A 114 -2.87 -7.14 12.83
C LEU A 114 -1.62 -6.87 11.98
N LYS A 115 -1.61 -7.34 10.73
CA LYS A 115 -0.52 -7.02 9.79
C LYS A 115 -0.47 -5.52 9.47
N ASP A 116 -1.61 -4.89 9.22
CA ASP A 116 -1.68 -3.44 9.00
C ASP A 116 -1.17 -2.67 10.21
N LEU A 117 -1.52 -3.10 11.42
CA LEU A 117 -1.03 -2.49 12.67
C LEU A 117 0.49 -2.63 12.80
N ALA A 118 1.04 -3.80 12.48
CA ALA A 118 2.49 -4.03 12.46
C ALA A 118 3.19 -3.13 11.43
N ASP A 119 2.61 -2.95 10.25
CA ASP A 119 3.12 -2.06 9.21
C ASP A 119 3.12 -0.59 9.68
N ILE A 120 2.04 -0.15 10.35
CA ILE A 120 1.95 1.19 10.93
C ILE A 120 3.04 1.38 12.00
N ALA A 121 3.24 0.41 12.88
CA ALA A 121 4.28 0.45 13.90
C ALA A 121 5.67 0.57 13.29
N ARG A 122 5.98 -0.22 12.27
CA ARG A 122 7.26 -0.18 11.55
C ARG A 122 7.53 1.19 10.90
N LEU A 123 6.51 1.81 10.31
CA LEU A 123 6.63 3.15 9.73
C LEU A 123 6.92 4.19 10.81
N VAL A 124 6.23 4.16 11.93
CA VAL A 124 6.42 5.10 13.04
C VAL A 124 7.78 4.91 13.71
N GLU A 125 8.25 3.69 13.89
CA GLU A 125 9.59 3.39 14.41
C GLU A 125 10.68 3.99 13.52
N SER A 126 10.55 3.86 12.21
CA SER A 126 11.51 4.40 11.24
C SER A 126 11.38 5.92 11.03
N HIS A 127 10.19 6.47 11.23
CA HIS A 127 9.84 7.87 11.00
C HIS A 127 9.00 8.43 12.16
N PRO A 128 9.62 8.78 13.30
CA PRO A 128 8.91 9.14 14.53
C PRO A 128 7.91 10.30 14.40
N HIS A 129 8.12 11.22 13.46
CA HIS A 129 7.19 12.33 13.22
C HIS A 129 5.80 11.88 12.77
N LEU A 130 5.68 10.67 12.20
CA LEU A 130 4.39 10.10 11.81
C LEU A 130 3.45 9.81 12.98
N TRP A 131 4.01 9.72 14.21
CA TRP A 131 3.21 9.51 15.42
C TRP A 131 2.04 10.51 15.54
N ASN A 132 2.30 11.76 15.17
CA ASN A 132 1.29 12.81 15.26
C ASN A 132 0.13 12.65 14.26
N MET A 133 0.30 11.82 13.24
CA MET A 133 -0.74 11.52 12.25
C MET A 133 -1.67 10.38 12.69
N LEU A 134 -1.32 9.65 13.75
CA LEU A 134 -2.13 8.54 14.25
C LEU A 134 -3.37 9.05 14.98
N THR A 135 -4.47 8.31 14.83
CA THR A 135 -5.68 8.49 15.65
C THR A 135 -5.42 8.07 17.11
N ASP A 136 -6.22 8.56 18.03
CA ASP A 136 -6.07 8.22 19.47
C ASP A 136 -6.18 6.71 19.69
N ASN A 137 -7.07 6.03 18.97
CA ASN A 137 -7.20 4.56 19.04
C ASN A 137 -5.91 3.85 18.61
N LEU A 138 -5.29 4.29 17.52
CA LEU A 138 -4.01 3.74 17.07
C LEU A 138 -2.88 4.02 18.07
N LYS A 139 -2.83 5.20 18.63
CA LYS A 139 -1.83 5.57 19.65
C LYS A 139 -1.88 4.70 20.90
N GLN A 140 -3.04 4.12 21.21
CA GLN A 140 -3.18 3.17 22.32
C GLN A 140 -2.64 1.78 21.99
N GLN A 141 -2.54 1.45 20.72
CA GLN A 141 -2.13 0.12 20.26
C GLN A 141 -0.69 0.07 19.74
N VAL A 142 -0.14 1.21 19.36
CA VAL A 142 1.24 1.36 18.91
C VAL A 142 2.01 2.12 19.98
N GLN A 143 3.19 1.62 20.35
CA GLN A 143 4.02 2.33 21.33
C GLN A 143 4.59 3.62 20.72
N PRO A 144 4.69 4.70 21.48
CA PRO A 144 5.35 5.90 21.02
C PRO A 144 6.82 5.58 20.67
N PRO A 145 7.36 6.21 19.61
CA PRO A 145 8.76 6.00 19.24
C PRO A 145 9.67 6.45 20.39
N GLU A 146 10.75 5.68 20.62
CA GLU A 146 11.74 6.05 21.62
C GLU A 146 12.30 7.42 21.31
N LYS A 147 12.39 8.27 22.34
CA LYS A 147 13.06 9.56 22.21
C LYS A 147 14.55 9.32 22.13
N THR A 148 15.10 9.51 20.95
CA THR A 148 16.55 9.60 20.74
C THR A 148 17.11 10.90 21.29
#